data_17ff97e237f571d274161cb6c79b79e0
#
_entry.id   17ff97e237f571d274161cb6c79b79e0
#
_cell.length_a   1.000
_cell.length_b   1.000
_cell.length_c   1.000
_cell.angle_alpha   90.00
_cell.angle_beta   90.00
_cell.angle_gamma   90.00
#
_symmetry.space_group_name_H-M   'P 1'
#
loop_
_entity.id
_entity.type
_entity.pdbx_description
1 polymer ?
#
loop_
_entity_poly.entity_id
_entity_poly.type
_entity_poly.pdbx_seq_one_letter_code
_entity_poly.pdbx_strand_id
1 'polypeptide(L)'
;LDPDTTEQILELLREINRRLGITIVMITHQMEVVQKICTRMAVMSDGKIVEEGTVKQLFEHPKHAVTRRFVQNIEANQTIEELAESLKEKYPSGKLLRLSFTGNNAEQPTIINAARLVPFEISIVESNISQSSVGPMGVTYIHISGGVDSDYNKFVTYLTDNNVIV
;
A
#
# COMPACT_ATOMS: atom_id res chain seq x y z
N LEU A 1 -7.78 6.55 21.27
CA LEU A 1 -7.54 5.26 21.94
C LEU A 1 -6.05 4.95 21.84
N ASP A 2 -5.50 4.43 22.91
CA ASP A 2 -4.14 3.93 22.98
C ASP A 2 -3.95 2.79 21.96
N PRO A 3 -2.84 2.74 21.21
CA PRO A 3 -2.58 1.70 20.19
C PRO A 3 -2.73 0.28 20.71
N ASP A 4 -2.22 0.00 21.90
CA ASP A 4 -2.29 -1.33 22.53
C ASP A 4 -3.72 -1.74 22.84
N THR A 5 -4.54 -0.82 23.33
CA THR A 5 -5.97 -1.04 23.62
C THR A 5 -6.74 -1.30 22.33
N THR A 6 -6.42 -0.58 21.25
CA THR A 6 -7.05 -0.77 19.94
C THR A 6 -6.78 -2.18 19.41
N GLU A 7 -5.54 -2.66 19.50
CA GLU A 7 -5.15 -3.98 19.02
C GLU A 7 -5.86 -5.11 19.77
N GLN A 8 -5.96 -5.01 21.09
CA GLN A 8 -6.70 -5.96 21.94
C GLN A 8 -8.20 -6.02 21.57
N ILE A 9 -8.83 -4.87 21.31
CA ILE A 9 -10.24 -4.82 20.89
C ILE A 9 -10.43 -5.48 19.53
N LEU A 10 -9.54 -5.22 18.57
CA LEU A 10 -9.62 -5.81 17.23
C LEU A 10 -9.45 -7.35 17.29
N GLU A 11 -8.57 -7.84 18.15
CA GLU A 11 -8.37 -9.28 18.32
C GLU A 11 -9.60 -9.94 18.97
N LEU A 12 -10.19 -9.31 19.97
CA LEU A 12 -11.44 -9.74 20.56
C LEU A 12 -12.60 -9.80 19.53
N LEU A 13 -12.71 -8.79 18.67
CA LEU A 13 -13.71 -8.78 17.60
C LEU A 13 -13.51 -9.92 16.60
N ARG A 14 -12.27 -10.24 16.23
CA ARG A 14 -11.95 -11.40 15.39
C ARG A 14 -12.38 -12.71 16.06
N GLU A 15 -12.08 -12.84 17.33
CA GLU A 15 -12.42 -14.05 18.08
C GLU A 15 -13.95 -14.24 18.19
N ILE A 16 -14.69 -13.17 18.47
CA ILE A 16 -16.16 -13.16 18.51
C ILE A 16 -16.74 -13.53 17.14
N ASN A 17 -16.26 -12.90 16.07
CA ASN A 17 -16.70 -13.20 14.70
C ASN A 17 -16.49 -14.68 14.36
N ARG A 18 -15.30 -15.22 14.67
CA ARG A 18 -14.94 -16.61 14.40
C ARG A 18 -15.77 -17.61 15.22
N ARG A 19 -15.98 -17.32 16.53
CA ARG A 19 -16.70 -18.23 17.43
C ARG A 19 -18.20 -18.25 17.18
N LEU A 20 -18.78 -17.09 16.91
CA LEU A 20 -20.23 -16.93 16.79
C LEU A 20 -20.73 -16.96 15.34
N GLY A 21 -19.84 -16.88 14.34
CA GLY A 21 -20.20 -16.84 12.93
C GLY A 21 -21.03 -15.61 12.53
N ILE A 22 -20.94 -14.52 13.31
CA ILE A 22 -21.72 -13.30 13.07
C ILE A 22 -21.02 -12.36 12.10
N THR A 23 -21.78 -11.56 11.36
CA THR A 23 -21.25 -10.46 10.57
C THR A 23 -21.10 -9.22 11.45
N ILE A 24 -19.90 -8.64 11.48
CA ILE A 24 -19.61 -7.39 12.18
C ILE A 24 -19.46 -6.28 11.15
N VAL A 25 -20.25 -5.22 11.29
CA VAL A 25 -20.13 -4.01 10.49
C VAL A 25 -19.49 -2.92 11.33
N MET A 26 -18.40 -2.36 10.82
CA MET A 26 -17.65 -1.30 11.49
C MET A 26 -17.67 -0.03 10.62
N ILE A 27 -17.82 1.12 11.25
CA ILE A 27 -17.64 2.43 10.60
C ILE A 27 -16.37 3.06 11.15
N THR A 28 -15.43 3.34 10.29
CA THR A 28 -14.14 3.95 10.66
C THR A 28 -13.55 4.73 9.50
N HIS A 29 -12.73 5.70 9.79
CA HIS A 29 -11.86 6.37 8.82
C HIS A 29 -10.40 5.90 8.94
N GLN A 30 -10.09 4.98 9.85
CA GLN A 30 -8.77 4.41 10.07
C GLN A 30 -8.56 3.22 9.13
N MET A 31 -7.86 3.45 8.03
CA MET A 31 -7.65 2.41 7.02
C MET A 31 -6.77 1.25 7.52
N GLU A 32 -5.86 1.51 8.47
CA GLU A 32 -5.07 0.45 9.13
C GLU A 32 -5.99 -0.56 9.85
N VAL A 33 -7.05 -0.08 10.50
CA VAL A 33 -8.06 -0.94 11.13
C VAL A 33 -8.81 -1.75 10.08
N VAL A 34 -9.19 -1.13 8.96
CA VAL A 34 -9.85 -1.82 7.84
C VAL A 34 -8.97 -2.93 7.28
N GLN A 35 -7.68 -2.63 7.03
CA GLN A 35 -6.72 -3.63 6.55
C GLN A 35 -6.53 -4.79 7.52
N LYS A 36 -6.42 -4.50 8.81
CA LYS A 36 -6.14 -5.51 9.84
C LYS A 36 -7.29 -6.50 10.03
N ILE A 37 -8.55 -6.07 9.99
CA ILE A 37 -9.67 -6.90 10.47
C ILE A 37 -10.76 -7.15 9.41
N CYS A 38 -10.95 -6.26 8.43
CA CYS A 38 -12.06 -6.37 7.49
C CYS A 38 -11.71 -7.26 6.30
N THR A 39 -12.70 -8.02 5.81
CA THR A 39 -12.60 -8.80 4.57
C THR A 39 -13.20 -8.04 3.38
N ARG A 40 -14.21 -7.19 3.64
CA ARG A 40 -14.87 -6.34 2.66
C ARG A 40 -14.98 -4.93 3.22
N MET A 41 -15.04 -3.96 2.33
CA MET A 41 -15.29 -2.57 2.69
C MET A 41 -16.21 -1.90 1.69
N ALA A 42 -16.92 -0.88 2.16
CA ALA A 42 -17.67 0.06 1.34
C ALA A 42 -17.21 1.48 1.69
N VAL A 43 -16.85 2.26 0.67
CA VAL A 43 -16.43 3.65 0.82
C VAL A 43 -17.65 4.54 0.63
N MET A 44 -17.88 5.45 1.58
CA MET A 44 -18.97 6.40 1.53
C MET A 44 -18.47 7.82 1.31
N SER A 45 -19.18 8.57 0.47
CA SER A 45 -19.03 10.01 0.29
C SER A 45 -20.40 10.64 0.09
N ASP A 46 -20.64 11.78 0.73
CA ASP A 46 -21.90 12.53 0.62
C ASP A 46 -23.16 11.68 0.88
N GLY A 47 -23.06 10.77 1.87
CA GLY A 47 -24.15 9.88 2.26
C GLY A 47 -24.45 8.73 1.30
N LYS A 48 -23.59 8.49 0.30
CA LYS A 48 -23.75 7.42 -0.70
C LYS A 48 -22.54 6.49 -0.69
N ILE A 49 -22.78 5.20 -0.95
CA ILE A 49 -21.70 4.26 -1.24
C ILE A 49 -21.17 4.59 -2.65
N VAL A 50 -19.90 4.96 -2.74
CA VAL A 50 -19.23 5.32 -4.00
C VAL A 50 -18.40 4.17 -4.56
N GLU A 51 -17.98 3.23 -3.69
CA GLU A 51 -17.27 2.02 -4.10
C GLU A 51 -17.38 0.96 -3.01
N GLU A 52 -17.52 -0.32 -3.40
CA GLU A 52 -17.51 -1.47 -2.50
C GLU A 52 -16.79 -2.68 -3.10
N GLY A 53 -16.25 -3.54 -2.25
CA GLY A 53 -15.56 -4.75 -2.68
C GLY A 53 -14.80 -5.42 -1.54
N THR A 54 -13.91 -6.35 -1.89
CA THR A 54 -12.97 -6.88 -0.91
C THR A 54 -11.93 -5.80 -0.57
N VAL A 55 -11.40 -5.86 0.65
CA VAL A 55 -10.31 -4.95 1.06
C VAL A 55 -9.18 -4.99 0.05
N LYS A 56 -8.74 -6.20 -0.34
CA LYS A 56 -7.70 -6.37 -1.35
C LYS A 56 -7.99 -5.61 -2.66
N GLN A 57 -9.19 -5.78 -3.24
CA GLN A 57 -9.55 -5.13 -4.51
C GLN A 57 -9.52 -3.60 -4.42
N LEU A 58 -10.05 -3.03 -3.32
CA LEU A 58 -10.11 -1.57 -3.18
C LEU A 58 -8.75 -0.95 -2.85
N PHE A 59 -7.85 -1.72 -2.26
CA PHE A 59 -6.48 -1.28 -2.00
C PHE A 59 -5.57 -1.40 -3.23
N GLU A 60 -5.68 -2.50 -3.98
CA GLU A 60 -4.87 -2.72 -5.19
C GLU A 60 -5.35 -1.88 -6.38
N HIS A 61 -6.67 -1.79 -6.56
CA HIS A 61 -7.29 -1.21 -7.75
C HIS A 61 -8.46 -0.28 -7.40
N PRO A 62 -8.23 0.80 -6.64
CA PRO A 62 -9.28 1.76 -6.31
C PRO A 62 -9.75 2.49 -7.58
N LYS A 63 -11.03 2.42 -7.89
CA LYS A 63 -11.62 3.04 -9.08
C LYS A 63 -12.07 4.48 -8.80
N HIS A 64 -12.67 4.71 -7.63
CA HIS A 64 -13.20 6.01 -7.27
C HIS A 64 -12.12 6.91 -6.66
N ALA A 65 -12.16 8.23 -6.95
CA ALA A 65 -11.17 9.19 -6.46
C ALA A 65 -11.13 9.26 -4.91
N VAL A 66 -12.30 9.16 -4.27
CA VAL A 66 -12.39 9.14 -2.79
C VAL A 66 -11.72 7.89 -2.22
N THR A 67 -11.94 6.71 -2.83
CA THR A 67 -11.29 5.46 -2.41
C THR A 67 -9.77 5.57 -2.54
N ARG A 68 -9.28 6.12 -3.66
CA ARG A 68 -7.86 6.37 -3.85
C ARG A 68 -7.26 7.21 -2.73
N ARG A 69 -7.92 8.31 -2.35
CA ARG A 69 -7.45 9.15 -1.24
C ARG A 69 -7.41 8.39 0.08
N PHE A 70 -8.46 7.61 0.41
CA PHE A 70 -8.47 6.82 1.65
C PHE A 70 -7.37 5.77 1.69
N VAL A 71 -7.14 5.08 0.58
CA VAL A 71 -6.10 4.04 0.47
C VAL A 71 -4.70 4.66 0.51
N GLN A 72 -4.53 5.82 -0.11
CA GLN A 72 -3.26 6.55 -0.13
C GLN A 72 -2.88 7.16 1.23
N ASN A 73 -3.87 7.56 2.04
CA ASN A 73 -3.65 8.14 3.37
C ASN A 73 -3.19 7.14 4.46
N ILE A 74 -2.97 5.88 4.14
CA ILE A 74 -2.46 4.89 5.11
C ILE A 74 -1.02 5.19 5.52
N GLU A 75 -0.30 5.97 4.75
CA GLU A 75 1.15 6.01 4.81
C GLU A 75 1.75 7.24 5.45
N ALA A 76 0.99 8.20 5.85
CA ALA A 76 1.58 9.28 6.65
C ALA A 76 0.54 10.30 7.11
N ASN A 77 0.83 10.96 8.19
CA ASN A 77 0.35 12.31 8.52
C ASN A 77 0.83 13.38 7.48
N GLN A 78 1.43 12.96 6.36
CA GLN A 78 1.81 13.76 5.19
C GLN A 78 1.03 13.25 3.98
N THR A 79 0.52 14.14 3.16
CA THR A 79 -0.06 13.76 1.87
C THR A 79 1.04 13.17 0.98
N ILE A 80 0.67 12.22 0.09
CA ILE A 80 1.64 11.64 -0.86
C ILE A 80 2.30 12.74 -1.70
N GLU A 81 1.57 13.80 -2.00
CA GLU A 81 2.07 14.97 -2.70
C GLU A 81 3.18 15.67 -1.90
N GLU A 82 2.97 15.94 -0.61
CA GLU A 82 3.97 16.57 0.27
C GLU A 82 5.22 15.68 0.42
N LEU A 83 5.03 14.38 0.58
CA LEU A 83 6.15 13.43 0.62
C LEU A 83 6.89 13.42 -0.73
N ALA A 84 6.18 13.34 -1.85
CA ALA A 84 6.79 13.35 -3.17
C ALA A 84 7.54 14.65 -3.47
N GLU A 85 7.02 15.81 -3.03
CA GLU A 85 7.71 17.09 -3.14
C GLU A 85 8.97 17.13 -2.30
N SER A 86 8.88 16.73 -1.02
CA SER A 86 10.04 16.62 -0.12
C SER A 86 11.13 15.71 -0.68
N LEU A 87 10.73 14.57 -1.26
CA LEU A 87 11.67 13.63 -1.87
C LEU A 87 12.29 14.17 -3.16
N LYS A 88 11.54 14.93 -3.98
CA LYS A 88 12.08 15.59 -5.18
C LYS A 88 13.11 16.68 -4.82
N GLU A 89 12.88 17.43 -3.75
CA GLU A 89 13.87 18.39 -3.26
C GLU A 89 15.17 17.71 -2.82
N LYS A 90 15.04 16.59 -2.12
CA LYS A 90 16.18 15.82 -1.63
C LYS A 90 16.93 15.06 -2.72
N TYR A 91 16.22 14.64 -3.78
CA TYR A 91 16.74 13.91 -4.93
C TYR A 91 16.44 14.63 -6.24
N PRO A 92 17.12 15.75 -6.54
CA PRO A 92 16.84 16.60 -7.69
C PRO A 92 17.20 15.98 -9.05
N SER A 93 17.98 14.89 -9.05
CA SER A 93 18.40 14.17 -10.26
C SER A 93 17.98 12.71 -10.16
N GLY A 94 17.82 12.04 -11.30
CA GLY A 94 17.36 10.65 -11.36
C GLY A 94 15.84 10.53 -11.42
N LYS A 95 15.32 9.34 -11.13
CA LYS A 95 13.88 9.05 -11.13
C LYS A 95 13.46 8.54 -9.75
N LEU A 96 12.38 9.09 -9.22
CA LEU A 96 11.74 8.62 -8.01
C LEU A 96 10.56 7.73 -8.39
N LEU A 97 10.49 6.52 -7.86
CA LEU A 97 9.42 5.57 -8.10
C LEU A 97 8.74 5.20 -6.79
N ARG A 98 7.43 5.09 -6.86
CA ARG A 98 6.59 4.53 -5.80
C ARG A 98 6.21 3.12 -6.20
N LEU A 99 6.61 2.14 -5.40
CA LEU A 99 6.34 0.72 -5.61
C LEU A 99 5.32 0.25 -4.58
N SER A 100 4.20 -0.31 -5.02
CA SER A 100 3.20 -0.88 -4.13
C SER A 100 3.20 -2.40 -4.23
N PHE A 101 3.21 -3.04 -3.07
CA PHE A 101 3.27 -4.49 -2.91
C PHE A 101 2.05 -5.00 -2.18
N THR A 102 1.54 -6.15 -2.59
CA THR A 102 0.40 -6.80 -1.94
C THR A 102 0.60 -8.31 -1.86
N GLY A 103 0.20 -8.90 -0.72
CA GLY A 103 0.31 -10.33 -0.50
C GLY A 103 1.75 -10.82 -0.52
N ASN A 104 1.97 -12.03 -1.05
CA ASN A 104 3.28 -12.69 -1.05
C ASN A 104 4.38 -11.90 -1.77
N ASN A 105 4.02 -10.95 -2.63
CA ASN A 105 5.01 -10.16 -3.37
C ASN A 105 5.76 -9.16 -2.49
N ALA A 106 5.19 -8.75 -1.35
CA ALA A 106 5.86 -7.89 -0.39
C ALA A 106 7.03 -8.58 0.32
N GLU A 107 7.05 -9.91 0.36
CA GLU A 107 8.10 -10.73 0.98
C GLU A 107 9.13 -11.25 -0.04
N GLN A 108 8.86 -11.07 -1.33
CA GLN A 108 9.78 -11.53 -2.39
C GLN A 108 10.89 -10.50 -2.64
N PRO A 109 12.12 -10.93 -2.98
CA PRO A 109 13.22 -10.03 -3.29
C PRO A 109 13.10 -9.38 -4.68
N THR A 110 11.89 -8.91 -5.03
CA THR A 110 11.53 -8.47 -6.39
C THR A 110 12.34 -7.24 -6.81
N ILE A 111 12.51 -6.25 -5.93
CA ILE A 111 13.33 -5.06 -6.20
C ILE A 111 14.79 -5.45 -6.46
N ILE A 112 15.34 -6.34 -5.62
CA ILE A 112 16.74 -6.77 -5.73
C ILE A 112 16.96 -7.57 -7.02
N ASN A 113 16.01 -8.41 -7.37
CA ASN A 113 16.08 -9.18 -8.62
C ASN A 113 15.96 -8.27 -9.85
N ALA A 114 15.06 -7.29 -9.82
CA ALA A 114 14.95 -6.28 -10.88
C ALA A 114 16.25 -5.45 -11.01
N ALA A 115 16.84 -5.04 -9.89
CA ALA A 115 18.09 -4.28 -9.85
C ALA A 115 19.27 -5.02 -10.51
N ARG A 116 19.30 -6.34 -10.43
CA ARG A 116 20.36 -7.15 -11.09
C ARG A 116 20.28 -7.16 -12.61
N LEU A 117 19.15 -6.78 -13.18
CA LEU A 117 18.92 -6.78 -14.63
C LEU A 117 19.35 -5.49 -15.32
N VAL A 118 19.71 -4.48 -14.55
CA VAL A 118 19.95 -3.11 -15.02
C VAL A 118 21.16 -2.48 -14.33
N PRO A 119 21.90 -1.59 -15.00
CA PRO A 119 23.09 -0.94 -14.44
C PRO A 119 22.74 0.32 -13.62
N PHE A 120 21.64 0.30 -12.87
CA PHE A 120 21.23 1.43 -12.04
C PHE A 120 21.84 1.40 -10.66
N GLU A 121 22.04 2.57 -10.10
CA GLU A 121 22.13 2.74 -8.64
C GLU A 121 20.72 2.93 -8.11
N ILE A 122 20.32 2.07 -7.17
CA ILE A 122 18.99 2.10 -6.55
C ILE A 122 19.15 2.33 -5.06
N SER A 123 18.53 3.39 -4.58
CA SER A 123 18.42 3.70 -3.15
C SER A 123 16.99 3.53 -2.70
N ILE A 124 16.77 2.78 -1.63
CA ILE A 124 15.47 2.76 -0.94
C ILE A 124 15.43 4.03 -0.09
N VAL A 125 14.47 4.88 -0.40
CA VAL A 125 14.32 6.19 0.25
C VAL A 125 13.42 6.08 1.46
N GLU A 126 12.32 5.36 1.29
CA GLU A 126 11.34 5.11 2.34
C GLU A 126 10.63 3.79 2.05
N SER A 127 10.30 3.04 3.08
CA SER A 127 9.55 1.79 2.94
C SER A 127 8.66 1.58 4.14
N ASN A 128 7.39 1.30 3.88
CA ASN A 128 6.41 0.95 4.89
C ASN A 128 5.71 -0.35 4.46
N ILE A 129 5.90 -1.41 5.22
CA ILE A 129 5.28 -2.72 4.99
C ILE A 129 4.54 -3.11 6.27
N SER A 130 3.26 -3.38 6.15
CA SER A 130 2.39 -3.77 7.26
C SER A 130 1.70 -5.10 6.98
N GLN A 131 1.36 -5.82 8.04
CA GLN A 131 0.54 -7.03 7.93
C GLN A 131 -0.93 -6.67 7.81
N SER A 132 -1.63 -7.31 6.87
CA SER A 132 -3.06 -7.13 6.68
C SER A 132 -3.81 -8.45 6.76
N SER A 133 -5.16 -8.41 6.79
CA SER A 133 -6.01 -9.59 6.78
C SER A 133 -5.88 -10.45 5.51
N VAL A 134 -5.27 -9.91 4.46
CA VAL A 134 -5.05 -10.58 3.16
C VAL A 134 -3.56 -10.81 2.85
N GLY A 135 -2.69 -10.64 3.86
CA GLY A 135 -1.25 -10.78 3.75
C GLY A 135 -0.51 -9.43 3.87
N PRO A 136 0.81 -9.45 3.77
CA PRO A 136 1.60 -8.22 3.87
C PRO A 136 1.27 -7.27 2.72
N MET A 137 1.20 -5.99 3.04
CA MET A 137 0.99 -4.88 2.09
C MET A 137 1.97 -3.76 2.40
N GLY A 138 2.45 -3.10 1.38
CA GLY A 138 3.35 -1.98 1.62
C GLY A 138 3.64 -1.13 0.40
N VAL A 139 4.27 -0.01 0.69
CA VAL A 139 4.78 0.91 -0.31
C VAL A 139 6.24 1.19 -0.03
N THR A 140 7.01 1.21 -1.08
CA THR A 140 8.44 1.54 -1.03
C THR A 140 8.73 2.63 -2.05
N TYR A 141 9.36 3.70 -1.62
CA TYR A 141 9.89 4.73 -2.50
C TYR A 141 11.35 4.40 -2.78
N ILE A 142 11.68 4.33 -4.05
CA ILE A 142 13.06 4.13 -4.52
C ILE A 142 13.50 5.29 -5.40
N HIS A 143 14.74 5.68 -5.23
CA HIS A 143 15.41 6.60 -6.13
C HIS A 143 16.36 5.82 -7.04
N ILE A 144 16.30 6.11 -8.33
CA ILE A 144 17.13 5.48 -9.37
C ILE A 144 18.00 6.54 -10.01
N SER A 145 19.30 6.26 -10.10
CA SER A 145 20.27 7.08 -10.81
C SER A 145 21.10 6.26 -11.80
N GLY A 146 21.54 6.89 -12.87
CA GLY A 146 22.28 6.23 -13.96
C GLY A 146 21.39 5.49 -14.96
N GLY A 147 22.03 4.72 -15.86
CA GLY A 147 21.35 3.95 -16.91
C GLY A 147 20.74 4.78 -18.05
N VAL A 148 20.04 4.08 -18.92
CA VAL A 148 19.32 4.66 -20.07
C VAL A 148 17.82 4.28 -20.02
N ASP A 149 16.98 4.94 -20.80
CA ASP A 149 15.54 4.70 -20.79
C ASP A 149 15.13 3.25 -21.11
N SER A 150 15.90 2.54 -21.93
CA SER A 150 15.65 1.11 -22.19
C SER A 150 15.84 0.24 -20.95
N ASP A 151 16.78 0.59 -20.07
CA ASP A 151 17.00 -0.13 -18.83
C ASP A 151 15.90 0.16 -17.84
N TYR A 152 15.43 1.42 -17.80
CA TYR A 152 14.25 1.79 -17.00
C TYR A 152 13.02 0.97 -17.41
N ASN A 153 12.75 0.85 -18.71
CA ASN A 153 11.61 0.07 -19.21
C ASN A 153 11.73 -1.42 -18.82
N LYS A 154 12.93 -2.01 -18.91
CA LYS A 154 13.18 -3.38 -18.44
C LYS A 154 12.89 -3.55 -16.95
N PHE A 155 13.35 -2.59 -16.15
CA PHE A 155 13.15 -2.60 -14.71
C PHE A 155 11.67 -2.54 -14.35
N VAL A 156 10.93 -1.58 -14.92
CA VAL A 156 9.49 -1.42 -14.69
C VAL A 156 8.71 -2.65 -15.17
N THR A 157 9.02 -3.17 -16.37
CA THR A 157 8.37 -4.38 -16.90
C THR A 157 8.57 -5.56 -15.95
N TYR A 158 9.80 -5.80 -15.48
CA TYR A 158 10.06 -6.88 -14.54
C TYR A 158 9.24 -6.74 -13.24
N LEU A 159 9.17 -5.53 -12.68
CA LEU A 159 8.37 -5.27 -11.47
C LEU A 159 6.88 -5.54 -11.72
N THR A 160 6.35 -5.04 -12.83
CA THR A 160 4.93 -5.22 -13.20
C THR A 160 4.59 -6.68 -13.45
N ASP A 161 5.46 -7.43 -14.16
CA ASP A 161 5.28 -8.88 -14.41
C ASP A 161 5.30 -9.69 -13.10
N ASN A 162 5.92 -9.17 -12.05
CA ASN A 162 5.91 -9.73 -10.70
C ASN A 162 4.86 -9.09 -9.78
N ASN A 163 3.81 -8.50 -10.36
CA ASN A 163 2.67 -7.90 -9.66
C ASN A 163 3.05 -6.79 -8.66
N VAL A 164 4.09 -6.02 -8.94
CA VAL A 164 4.42 -4.78 -8.25
C VAL A 164 3.78 -3.64 -9.03
N ILE A 165 3.01 -2.79 -8.37
CA ILE A 165 2.44 -1.59 -8.97
C ILE A 165 3.49 -0.48 -8.88
N VAL A 166 3.84 0.12 -10.01
CA VAL A 166 4.87 1.17 -10.16
C VAL A 166 4.23 2.51 -10.45
#